data_11ab3eda145af9a83d5fdb0ec97af5b6
#
_entry.id   11ab3eda145af9a83d5fdb0ec97af5b6
#
_cell.length_a   1.000
_cell.length_b   1.000
_cell.length_c   1.000
_cell.angle_alpha   90.00
_cell.angle_beta   90.00
_cell.angle_gamma   90.00
#
_symmetry.space_group_name_H-M   'P 1'
#
loop_
_entity.id
_entity.type
_entity.pdbx_description
1 polymer ?
#
loop_
_entity_poly.entity_id
_entity_poly.type
_entity_poly.pdbx_seq_one_letter_code
_entity_poly.pdbx_strand_id
1 'polypeptide(L)'
;MSKVLTSIPVGERVGIAFSGGLDTSVAVAWMREKGAVPCTYTAHIGQYDETDIDGVPGRAEEYGAQIARIVDCRPELVEEGLVALACGAFHIRSGGRTYFNTTPLGRAVTGTMLIRAMKEDDVHIWGDGSTYKGNDIERFYRYGLLANPQLRIYKPWLDEAFVHELGGRDEMSQWLTERGLPYRASKEKAYSTDANIWGATHEAKKLEHLDVGMEIVEPIMGVRFWDPEVEIETEDVTISFRDGRPVAIDGDDFGGDAVALVMAANAIGGRHGLGMADEIENRIIEAKSRGIYEAPGMALLHIGYERLVNAIHNEDVIAAYHTQGRALGRLMYEGRWLDPQALMIRESLQRWVASAVTGEVTLRLRRGEDYTIVATDGPAFSYHPDKLSMERVTNAAFGPTDRIGQLTMRNLDIADSRARLEQYVSMGLLGVGAAASAQGLDGTGAAGADGAGRNGLGLASTSLVGELTPGGADRIAGGVGPTEDEEESLDWAAMEFGTD
;
A
#
# COMPACT_ATOMS: atom_id res chain seq x y z
N MET A 1 -26.97 -16.61 14.33
CA MET A 1 -27.44 -17.31 13.11
C MET A 1 -26.59 -16.84 11.93
N SER A 2 -26.26 -17.74 11.00
CA SER A 2 -25.54 -17.39 9.78
C SER A 2 -26.35 -16.38 8.98
N LYS A 3 -25.68 -15.37 8.43
CA LYS A 3 -26.28 -14.42 7.48
C LYS A 3 -26.23 -14.96 6.05
N VAL A 4 -25.45 -16.01 5.80
CA VAL A 4 -25.26 -16.63 4.49
C VAL A 4 -26.38 -17.64 4.24
N LEU A 5 -27.06 -17.48 3.10
CA LEU A 5 -28.02 -18.42 2.56
C LEU A 5 -27.28 -19.50 1.77
N THR A 6 -27.58 -20.75 2.03
CA THR A 6 -26.94 -21.92 1.39
C THR A 6 -27.70 -22.43 0.16
N SER A 7 -28.84 -21.82 -0.14
CA SER A 7 -29.66 -22.13 -1.31
C SER A 7 -30.36 -20.88 -1.82
N ILE A 8 -30.73 -20.92 -3.09
CA ILE A 8 -31.38 -19.79 -3.76
C ILE A 8 -32.66 -19.33 -3.05
N PRO A 9 -32.83 -18.03 -2.79
CA PRO A 9 -34.07 -17.48 -2.15
C PRO A 9 -35.19 -17.27 -3.18
N VAL A 10 -35.97 -18.31 -3.42
CA VAL A 10 -37.06 -18.32 -4.40
C VAL A 10 -38.11 -17.26 -4.06
N GLY A 11 -38.52 -16.47 -5.05
CA GLY A 11 -39.52 -15.39 -4.94
C GLY A 11 -38.99 -14.10 -4.29
N GLU A 12 -37.76 -14.06 -3.82
CA GLU A 12 -37.18 -12.88 -3.18
C GLU A 12 -36.26 -12.10 -4.13
N ARG A 13 -36.15 -10.79 -3.90
CA ARG A 13 -35.18 -9.91 -4.60
C ARG A 13 -33.76 -10.15 -4.11
N VAL A 14 -32.86 -10.42 -5.04
CA VAL A 14 -31.42 -10.60 -4.78
C VAL A 14 -30.64 -9.54 -5.52
N GLY A 15 -29.98 -8.66 -4.79
CA GLY A 15 -29.06 -7.67 -5.34
C GLY A 15 -27.75 -8.34 -5.73
N ILE A 16 -27.28 -8.10 -6.95
CA ILE A 16 -26.03 -8.64 -7.47
C ILE A 16 -25.10 -7.49 -7.88
N ALA A 17 -23.87 -7.50 -7.35
CA ALA A 17 -22.79 -6.71 -7.96
C ALA A 17 -22.52 -7.25 -9.36
N PHE A 18 -22.88 -6.49 -10.36
CA PHE A 18 -22.86 -6.94 -11.76
C PHE A 18 -21.79 -6.22 -12.56
N SER A 19 -20.85 -7.00 -13.10
CA SER A 19 -19.74 -6.49 -13.92
C SER A 19 -19.96 -6.63 -15.42
N GLY A 20 -21.04 -7.31 -15.84
CA GLY A 20 -21.25 -7.67 -17.24
C GLY A 20 -20.38 -8.83 -17.74
N GLY A 21 -19.52 -9.39 -16.92
CA GLY A 21 -18.71 -10.58 -17.23
C GLY A 21 -19.50 -11.88 -17.20
N LEU A 22 -18.90 -12.98 -17.69
CA LEU A 22 -19.53 -14.29 -17.78
C LEU A 22 -20.13 -14.75 -16.45
N ASP A 23 -19.33 -14.72 -15.39
CA ASP A 23 -19.72 -15.25 -14.07
C ASP A 23 -20.97 -14.57 -13.51
N THR A 24 -21.04 -13.23 -13.60
CA THR A 24 -22.19 -12.47 -13.11
C THR A 24 -23.39 -12.56 -14.03
N SER A 25 -23.19 -12.65 -15.35
CA SER A 25 -24.27 -12.82 -16.33
C SER A 25 -24.98 -14.15 -16.17
N VAL A 26 -24.20 -15.24 -16.04
CA VAL A 26 -24.76 -16.57 -15.76
C VAL A 26 -25.48 -16.60 -14.41
N ALA A 27 -24.89 -15.99 -13.38
CA ALA A 27 -25.51 -15.94 -12.06
C ALA A 27 -26.90 -15.28 -12.10
N VAL A 28 -27.04 -14.16 -12.81
CA VAL A 28 -28.32 -13.45 -12.98
C VAL A 28 -29.35 -14.34 -13.70
N ALA A 29 -28.98 -14.92 -14.84
CA ALA A 29 -29.87 -15.77 -15.63
C ALA A 29 -30.28 -17.04 -14.86
N TRP A 30 -29.32 -17.69 -14.19
CA TRP A 30 -29.58 -18.90 -13.39
C TRP A 30 -30.51 -18.61 -12.20
N MET A 31 -30.26 -17.52 -11.45
CA MET A 31 -31.13 -17.12 -10.34
C MET A 31 -32.57 -16.89 -10.80
N ARG A 32 -32.73 -16.21 -11.95
CA ARG A 32 -34.07 -16.02 -12.54
C ARG A 32 -34.73 -17.36 -12.89
N GLU A 33 -34.00 -18.26 -13.55
CA GLU A 33 -34.54 -19.58 -13.93
C GLU A 33 -34.95 -20.39 -12.71
N LYS A 34 -34.20 -20.31 -11.62
CA LYS A 34 -34.49 -21.00 -10.36
C LYS A 34 -35.54 -20.27 -9.49
N GLY A 35 -36.09 -19.15 -9.96
CA GLY A 35 -37.22 -18.47 -9.35
C GLY A 35 -36.93 -17.38 -8.34
N ALA A 36 -35.65 -16.94 -8.21
CA ALA A 36 -35.35 -15.70 -7.51
C ALA A 36 -35.56 -14.48 -8.42
N VAL A 37 -35.54 -13.28 -7.86
CA VAL A 37 -35.73 -12.02 -8.58
C VAL A 37 -34.39 -11.24 -8.57
N PRO A 38 -33.53 -11.39 -9.59
CA PRO A 38 -32.25 -10.71 -9.62
C PRO A 38 -32.43 -9.20 -9.85
N CYS A 39 -31.69 -8.41 -9.06
CA CYS A 39 -31.57 -6.96 -9.17
C CYS A 39 -30.08 -6.62 -9.29
N THR A 40 -29.66 -6.01 -10.37
CA THR A 40 -28.24 -5.78 -10.64
C THR A 40 -27.81 -4.35 -10.30
N TYR A 41 -26.65 -4.23 -9.71
CA TYR A 41 -26.01 -2.97 -9.36
C TYR A 41 -24.59 -2.96 -9.89
N THR A 42 -24.34 -2.07 -10.84
CA THR A 42 -23.02 -1.89 -11.46
C THR A 42 -22.33 -0.68 -10.85
N ALA A 43 -21.17 -0.89 -10.25
CA ALA A 43 -20.33 0.21 -9.79
C ALA A 43 -19.59 0.84 -10.97
N HIS A 44 -19.81 2.12 -11.20
CA HIS A 44 -18.93 2.90 -12.06
C HIS A 44 -17.75 3.41 -11.22
N ILE A 45 -16.62 2.74 -11.37
CA ILE A 45 -15.38 2.99 -10.62
C ILE A 45 -14.26 3.53 -11.51
N GLY A 46 -14.58 3.98 -12.74
CA GLY A 46 -13.60 4.44 -13.71
C GLY A 46 -12.71 3.29 -14.24
N GLN A 47 -13.29 2.11 -14.39
CA GLN A 47 -12.59 0.91 -14.86
C GLN A 47 -12.19 1.01 -16.32
N TYR A 48 -10.91 0.80 -16.60
CA TYR A 48 -10.32 0.86 -17.95
C TYR A 48 -10.58 -0.37 -18.80
N ASP A 49 -11.04 -1.47 -18.20
CA ASP A 49 -11.36 -2.73 -18.87
C ASP A 49 -12.83 -2.83 -19.33
N GLU A 50 -13.70 -1.84 -19.01
CA GLU A 50 -15.06 -1.71 -19.53
C GLU A 50 -15.17 -0.47 -20.42
N THR A 51 -15.44 -0.67 -21.69
CA THR A 51 -15.51 0.40 -22.70
C THR A 51 -16.92 0.96 -22.91
N ASP A 52 -17.95 0.28 -22.37
CA ASP A 52 -19.37 0.65 -22.55
C ASP A 52 -20.11 0.44 -21.21
N ILE A 53 -19.77 1.26 -20.23
CA ILE A 53 -20.38 1.18 -18.89
C ILE A 53 -21.89 1.47 -18.94
N ASP A 54 -22.31 2.38 -19.80
CA ASP A 54 -23.71 2.78 -19.93
C ASP A 54 -24.58 1.67 -20.54
N GLY A 55 -23.99 0.76 -21.30
CA GLY A 55 -24.65 -0.41 -21.86
C GLY A 55 -24.79 -1.58 -20.88
N VAL A 56 -24.11 -1.54 -19.72
CA VAL A 56 -24.13 -2.67 -18.76
C VAL A 56 -25.54 -2.96 -18.21
N PRO A 57 -26.39 -1.97 -17.84
CA PRO A 57 -27.75 -2.24 -17.40
C PRO A 57 -28.60 -2.98 -18.44
N GLY A 58 -28.52 -2.57 -19.70
CA GLY A 58 -29.22 -3.25 -20.79
C GLY A 58 -28.80 -4.70 -20.94
N ARG A 59 -27.49 -4.99 -20.81
CA ARG A 59 -26.99 -6.38 -20.77
C ARG A 59 -27.55 -7.17 -19.60
N ALA A 60 -27.68 -6.56 -18.41
CA ALA A 60 -28.26 -7.23 -17.26
C ALA A 60 -29.76 -7.56 -17.43
N GLU A 61 -30.51 -6.65 -18.04
CA GLU A 61 -31.94 -6.87 -18.38
C GLU A 61 -32.13 -8.03 -19.37
N GLU A 62 -31.26 -8.20 -20.36
CA GLU A 62 -31.25 -9.34 -21.27
C GLU A 62 -31.12 -10.68 -20.53
N TYR A 63 -30.32 -10.75 -19.46
CA TYR A 63 -30.20 -11.91 -18.58
C TYR A 63 -31.38 -12.03 -17.57
N GLY A 64 -32.23 -11.03 -17.51
CA GLY A 64 -33.50 -11.05 -16.76
C GLY A 64 -33.43 -10.39 -15.41
N ALA A 65 -32.57 -9.44 -15.21
CA ALA A 65 -32.60 -8.56 -14.06
C ALA A 65 -33.91 -7.75 -14.02
N GLN A 66 -34.56 -7.67 -12.85
CA GLN A 66 -35.74 -6.83 -12.65
C GLN A 66 -35.38 -5.35 -12.47
N ILE A 67 -34.25 -5.11 -11.83
CA ILE A 67 -33.65 -3.79 -11.64
C ILE A 67 -32.23 -3.87 -12.19
N ALA A 68 -31.81 -2.84 -12.94
CA ALA A 68 -30.45 -2.70 -13.41
C ALA A 68 -30.00 -1.24 -13.23
N ARG A 69 -29.10 -0.99 -12.27
CA ARG A 69 -28.64 0.37 -11.91
C ARG A 69 -27.13 0.50 -12.04
N ILE A 70 -26.68 1.66 -12.55
CA ILE A 70 -25.31 2.12 -12.38
C ILE A 70 -25.25 3.01 -11.14
N VAL A 71 -24.23 2.81 -10.33
CA VAL A 71 -23.89 3.65 -9.17
C VAL A 71 -22.56 4.29 -9.43
N ASP A 72 -22.51 5.61 -9.56
CA ASP A 72 -21.23 6.31 -9.72
C ASP A 72 -20.48 6.32 -8.40
N CYS A 73 -19.41 5.55 -8.34
CA CYS A 73 -18.54 5.38 -7.19
C CYS A 73 -17.20 6.13 -7.34
N ARG A 74 -16.97 6.81 -8.48
CA ARG A 74 -15.68 7.45 -8.77
C ARG A 74 -15.29 8.52 -7.75
N PRO A 75 -16.18 9.46 -7.37
CA PRO A 75 -15.82 10.51 -6.42
C PRO A 75 -15.38 9.95 -5.08
N GLU A 76 -16.16 9.03 -4.49
CA GLU A 76 -15.83 8.39 -3.23
C GLU A 76 -14.57 7.54 -3.31
N LEU A 77 -14.36 6.84 -4.43
CA LEU A 77 -13.17 6.03 -4.63
C LEU A 77 -11.91 6.89 -4.76
N VAL A 78 -12.01 8.04 -5.41
CA VAL A 78 -10.91 9.01 -5.47
C VAL A 78 -10.60 9.56 -4.08
N GLU A 79 -11.61 9.96 -3.32
CA GLU A 79 -11.41 10.47 -1.95
C GLU A 79 -10.74 9.43 -1.03
N GLU A 80 -11.22 8.20 -1.03
CA GLU A 80 -10.62 7.14 -0.22
C GLU A 80 -9.19 6.78 -0.71
N GLY A 81 -8.91 6.89 -2.00
CA GLY A 81 -7.56 6.73 -2.57
C GLY A 81 -6.60 7.83 -2.15
N LEU A 82 -7.07 9.08 -2.08
CA LEU A 82 -6.27 10.19 -1.57
C LEU A 82 -5.98 10.04 -0.07
N VAL A 83 -6.91 9.49 0.69
CA VAL A 83 -6.64 9.13 2.10
C VAL A 83 -5.62 8.00 2.19
N ALA A 84 -5.69 6.99 1.33
CA ALA A 84 -4.71 5.90 1.30
C ALA A 84 -3.31 6.42 0.93
N LEU A 85 -3.22 7.33 -0.03
CA LEU A 85 -1.99 8.03 -0.41
C LEU A 85 -1.41 8.80 0.78
N ALA A 86 -2.21 9.66 1.41
CA ALA A 86 -1.81 10.51 2.52
C ALA A 86 -1.35 9.71 3.75
N CYS A 87 -1.90 8.53 3.94
CA CYS A 87 -1.53 7.63 5.04
C CYS A 87 -0.44 6.61 4.67
N GLY A 88 0.06 6.58 3.43
CA GLY A 88 0.99 5.55 2.98
C GLY A 88 0.46 4.13 3.16
N ALA A 89 -0.83 3.90 2.91
CA ALA A 89 -1.55 2.67 3.22
C ALA A 89 -1.19 1.51 2.27
N PHE A 90 0.10 1.21 2.14
CA PHE A 90 0.64 0.23 1.21
C PHE A 90 1.52 -0.77 1.97
N HIS A 91 1.12 -2.04 2.01
CA HIS A 91 1.77 -3.02 2.87
C HIS A 91 2.80 -3.90 2.16
N ILE A 92 2.75 -4.02 0.83
CA ILE A 92 3.71 -4.79 0.04
C ILE A 92 4.63 -3.81 -0.69
N ARG A 93 5.93 -3.97 -0.45
CA ARG A 93 7.00 -3.29 -1.19
C ARG A 93 8.07 -4.32 -1.51
N SER A 94 8.40 -4.48 -2.77
CA SER A 94 9.33 -5.49 -3.26
C SER A 94 10.16 -4.92 -4.41
N GLY A 95 11.48 -5.13 -4.36
CA GLY A 95 12.37 -4.68 -5.44
C GLY A 95 12.30 -3.17 -5.76
N GLY A 96 11.97 -2.33 -4.79
CA GLY A 96 11.78 -0.89 -4.98
C GLY A 96 10.40 -0.50 -5.53
N ARG A 97 9.49 -1.44 -5.73
CA ARG A 97 8.13 -1.22 -6.23
C ARG A 97 7.11 -1.35 -5.12
N THR A 98 5.99 -0.68 -5.27
CA THR A 98 4.90 -0.66 -4.28
C THR A 98 3.61 -1.19 -4.91
N TYR A 99 2.96 -2.12 -4.23
CA TYR A 99 1.59 -2.50 -4.53
C TYR A 99 0.63 -1.53 -3.83
N PHE A 100 -0.13 -0.79 -4.60
CA PHE A 100 -0.95 0.32 -4.11
C PHE A 100 -2.35 -0.07 -3.62
N ASN A 101 -2.64 -1.36 -3.43
CA ASN A 101 -3.91 -1.85 -2.88
C ASN A 101 -5.18 -1.32 -3.60
N THR A 102 -5.12 -1.05 -4.89
CA THR A 102 -6.21 -0.38 -5.63
C THR A 102 -7.50 -1.20 -5.69
N THR A 103 -7.40 -2.52 -5.91
CA THR A 103 -8.55 -3.42 -5.87
C THR A 103 -9.17 -3.53 -4.47
N PRO A 104 -8.42 -3.79 -3.37
CA PRO A 104 -8.98 -3.79 -2.01
C PRO A 104 -9.71 -2.50 -1.65
N LEU A 105 -9.16 -1.35 -2.04
CA LEU A 105 -9.77 -0.04 -1.82
C LEU A 105 -11.09 0.08 -2.61
N GLY A 106 -11.08 -0.33 -3.88
CA GLY A 106 -12.29 -0.37 -4.71
C GLY A 106 -13.42 -1.16 -4.05
N ARG A 107 -13.09 -2.30 -3.38
CA ARG A 107 -14.11 -3.13 -2.69
C ARG A 107 -14.67 -2.45 -1.43
N ALA A 108 -13.90 -1.60 -0.74
CA ALA A 108 -14.41 -0.83 0.39
C ALA A 108 -15.53 0.14 -0.06
N VAL A 109 -15.33 0.83 -1.17
CA VAL A 109 -16.29 1.78 -1.73
C VAL A 109 -17.47 1.05 -2.37
N THR A 110 -17.22 0.10 -3.26
CA THR A 110 -18.31 -0.62 -3.95
C THR A 110 -19.17 -1.42 -2.99
N GLY A 111 -18.55 -2.12 -2.02
CA GLY A 111 -19.26 -2.91 -1.02
C GLY A 111 -20.15 -2.10 -0.06
N THR A 112 -19.96 -0.79 0.02
CA THR A 112 -20.81 0.10 0.83
C THR A 112 -21.83 0.86 -0.02
N MET A 113 -21.41 1.41 -1.17
CA MET A 113 -22.29 2.23 -2.02
C MET A 113 -23.38 1.40 -2.72
N LEU A 114 -23.05 0.21 -3.22
CA LEU A 114 -24.07 -0.67 -3.84
C LEU A 114 -25.11 -1.12 -2.81
N ILE A 115 -24.71 -1.39 -1.56
CA ILE A 115 -25.66 -1.72 -0.50
C ILE A 115 -26.59 -0.54 -0.16
N ARG A 116 -26.09 0.70 -0.24
CA ARG A 116 -26.92 1.90 -0.09
C ARG A 116 -27.96 1.98 -1.20
N ALA A 117 -27.56 1.78 -2.46
CA ALA A 117 -28.47 1.75 -3.60
C ALA A 117 -29.51 0.62 -3.50
N MET A 118 -29.11 -0.57 -3.05
CA MET A 118 -30.03 -1.69 -2.78
C MET A 118 -31.08 -1.34 -1.74
N LYS A 119 -30.70 -0.61 -0.68
CA LYS A 119 -31.63 -0.18 0.36
C LYS A 119 -32.70 0.77 -0.17
N GLU A 120 -32.33 1.65 -1.11
CA GLU A 120 -33.27 2.57 -1.79
C GLU A 120 -34.32 1.79 -2.61
N ASP A 121 -33.92 0.64 -3.19
CA ASP A 121 -34.78 -0.21 -4.01
C ASP A 121 -35.50 -1.33 -3.21
N ASP A 122 -35.41 -1.30 -1.87
CA ASP A 122 -35.97 -2.33 -0.98
C ASP A 122 -35.47 -3.75 -1.29
N VAL A 123 -34.14 -3.87 -1.52
CA VAL A 123 -33.44 -5.13 -1.78
C VAL A 123 -32.55 -5.47 -0.58
N HIS A 124 -32.80 -6.64 0.05
CA HIS A 124 -32.21 -7.01 1.34
C HIS A 124 -31.32 -8.25 1.30
N ILE A 125 -31.12 -8.84 0.13
CA ILE A 125 -30.22 -9.97 -0.07
C ILE A 125 -29.10 -9.52 -1.01
N TRP A 126 -27.86 -9.64 -0.56
CA TRP A 126 -26.68 -9.29 -1.35
C TRP A 126 -26.03 -10.52 -1.98
N GLY A 127 -25.65 -10.40 -3.23
CA GLY A 127 -24.84 -11.35 -3.96
C GLY A 127 -23.75 -10.67 -4.80
N ASP A 128 -22.74 -11.43 -5.12
CA ASP A 128 -21.65 -11.04 -6.01
C ASP A 128 -21.03 -12.27 -6.68
N GLY A 129 -20.19 -12.06 -7.67
CA GLY A 129 -19.49 -13.10 -8.43
C GLY A 129 -18.22 -13.62 -7.78
N SER A 130 -17.93 -13.29 -6.51
CA SER A 130 -16.68 -13.72 -5.88
C SER A 130 -16.68 -15.22 -5.58
N THR A 131 -15.54 -15.86 -5.90
CA THR A 131 -15.32 -17.27 -5.66
C THR A 131 -14.87 -17.54 -4.22
N TYR A 132 -15.10 -18.76 -3.72
CA TYR A 132 -14.72 -19.14 -2.35
C TYR A 132 -13.19 -19.19 -2.11
N LYS A 133 -12.36 -19.15 -3.17
CA LYS A 133 -10.90 -19.13 -3.10
C LYS A 133 -10.31 -17.70 -3.17
N GLY A 134 -11.13 -16.71 -3.54
CA GLY A 134 -10.70 -15.33 -3.70
C GLY A 134 -10.75 -14.52 -2.40
N ASN A 135 -10.16 -13.34 -2.42
CA ASN A 135 -10.21 -12.39 -1.29
C ASN A 135 -11.56 -11.64 -1.22
N ASP A 136 -12.20 -11.41 -2.36
CA ASP A 136 -13.36 -10.52 -2.46
C ASP A 136 -14.59 -11.08 -1.77
N ILE A 137 -14.69 -12.40 -1.63
CA ILE A 137 -15.79 -13.03 -0.91
C ILE A 137 -15.89 -12.54 0.54
N GLU A 138 -14.75 -12.33 1.20
CA GLU A 138 -14.68 -11.82 2.56
C GLU A 138 -14.82 -10.30 2.60
N ARG A 139 -14.19 -9.59 1.68
CA ARG A 139 -14.27 -8.13 1.58
C ARG A 139 -15.71 -7.66 1.42
N PHE A 140 -16.45 -8.20 0.45
CA PHE A 140 -17.86 -7.85 0.23
C PHE A 140 -18.78 -8.30 1.37
N TYR A 141 -18.52 -9.47 1.95
CA TYR A 141 -19.28 -9.92 3.13
C TYR A 141 -19.15 -8.91 4.28
N ARG A 142 -17.92 -8.50 4.57
CA ARG A 142 -17.64 -7.58 5.67
C ARG A 142 -18.23 -6.18 5.43
N TYR A 143 -17.91 -5.57 4.28
CA TYR A 143 -18.40 -4.23 3.95
C TYR A 143 -19.92 -4.19 3.82
N GLY A 144 -20.51 -5.22 3.25
CA GLY A 144 -21.96 -5.33 3.15
C GLY A 144 -22.64 -5.33 4.51
N LEU A 145 -22.15 -6.12 5.46
CA LEU A 145 -22.71 -6.16 6.82
C LEU A 145 -22.40 -4.90 7.65
N LEU A 146 -21.29 -4.21 7.40
CA LEU A 146 -21.01 -2.90 8.00
C LEU A 146 -22.00 -1.84 7.49
N ALA A 147 -22.30 -1.85 6.19
CA ALA A 147 -23.26 -0.91 5.58
C ALA A 147 -24.72 -1.23 5.98
N ASN A 148 -25.07 -2.51 6.11
CA ASN A 148 -26.40 -2.96 6.51
C ASN A 148 -26.31 -4.24 7.36
N PRO A 149 -26.39 -4.14 8.70
CA PRO A 149 -26.29 -5.30 9.59
C PRO A 149 -27.48 -6.28 9.48
N GLN A 150 -28.56 -5.90 8.81
CA GLN A 150 -29.73 -6.78 8.55
C GLN A 150 -29.63 -7.53 7.22
N LEU A 151 -28.58 -7.24 6.43
CA LEU A 151 -28.39 -7.86 5.13
C LEU A 151 -28.30 -9.39 5.24
N ARG A 152 -28.99 -10.10 4.35
CA ARG A 152 -28.77 -11.52 4.10
C ARG A 152 -27.83 -11.65 2.89
N ILE A 153 -27.05 -12.70 2.84
CA ILE A 153 -26.03 -12.89 1.83
C ILE A 153 -26.34 -14.16 1.05
N TYR A 154 -26.50 -14.03 -0.25
CA TYR A 154 -26.57 -15.17 -1.16
C TYR A 154 -25.48 -15.02 -2.22
N LYS A 155 -24.54 -15.93 -2.21
CA LYS A 155 -23.44 -15.95 -3.20
C LYS A 155 -23.58 -17.22 -4.03
N PRO A 156 -23.77 -17.12 -5.35
CA PRO A 156 -23.92 -18.29 -6.22
C PRO A 156 -22.78 -19.31 -6.05
N TRP A 157 -21.55 -18.84 -5.89
CA TRP A 157 -20.37 -19.69 -5.69
C TRP A 157 -20.28 -20.37 -4.30
N LEU A 158 -21.24 -20.12 -3.41
CA LEU A 158 -21.43 -20.85 -2.15
C LEU A 158 -22.65 -21.77 -2.18
N ASP A 159 -23.41 -21.77 -3.27
CA ASP A 159 -24.55 -22.67 -3.50
C ASP A 159 -24.08 -23.92 -4.25
N GLU A 160 -24.17 -25.09 -3.60
CA GLU A 160 -23.72 -26.36 -4.19
C GLU A 160 -24.47 -26.66 -5.50
N ALA A 161 -25.75 -26.29 -5.63
CA ALA A 161 -26.52 -26.49 -6.84
C ALA A 161 -25.97 -25.67 -8.01
N PHE A 162 -25.60 -24.40 -7.77
CA PHE A 162 -24.96 -23.55 -8.77
C PHE A 162 -23.59 -24.10 -9.19
N VAL A 163 -22.75 -24.44 -8.23
CA VAL A 163 -21.40 -24.93 -8.50
C VAL A 163 -21.43 -26.28 -9.24
N HIS A 164 -22.38 -27.16 -8.89
CA HIS A 164 -22.53 -28.44 -9.56
C HIS A 164 -23.00 -28.31 -11.03
N GLU A 165 -23.90 -27.34 -11.29
CA GLU A 165 -24.46 -27.13 -12.63
C GLU A 165 -23.53 -26.26 -13.51
N LEU A 166 -22.78 -25.31 -12.92
CA LEU A 166 -22.13 -24.21 -13.61
C LEU A 166 -20.68 -23.93 -13.11
N GLY A 167 -20.01 -24.91 -12.54
CA GLY A 167 -18.74 -24.75 -11.85
C GLY A 167 -17.53 -24.36 -12.70
N GLY A 168 -17.66 -24.42 -14.04
CA GLY A 168 -16.61 -24.11 -14.99
C GLY A 168 -17.03 -23.07 -16.04
N ARG A 169 -16.04 -22.42 -16.68
CA ARG A 169 -16.30 -21.40 -17.71
C ARG A 169 -16.95 -21.97 -18.96
N ASP A 170 -16.54 -23.18 -19.35
CA ASP A 170 -17.08 -23.84 -20.51
C ASP A 170 -18.54 -24.25 -20.26
N GLU A 171 -18.85 -24.79 -19.10
CA GLU A 171 -20.20 -25.12 -18.67
C GLU A 171 -21.10 -23.87 -18.63
N MET A 172 -20.61 -22.75 -18.09
CA MET A 172 -21.32 -21.47 -18.06
C MET A 172 -21.62 -20.96 -19.49
N SER A 173 -20.63 -21.00 -20.37
CA SER A 173 -20.78 -20.54 -21.75
C SER A 173 -21.77 -21.41 -22.53
N GLN A 174 -21.69 -22.72 -22.36
CA GLN A 174 -22.62 -23.67 -22.97
C GLN A 174 -24.04 -23.44 -22.46
N TRP A 175 -24.20 -23.29 -21.13
CA TRP A 175 -25.48 -23.08 -20.46
C TRP A 175 -26.21 -21.83 -21.00
N LEU A 176 -25.50 -20.70 -21.21
CA LEU A 176 -26.07 -19.50 -21.82
C LEU A 176 -26.47 -19.75 -23.28
N THR A 177 -25.60 -20.41 -24.05
CA THR A 177 -25.83 -20.69 -25.45
C THR A 177 -27.09 -21.55 -25.66
N GLU A 178 -27.27 -22.59 -24.86
CA GLU A 178 -28.45 -23.49 -24.90
C GLU A 178 -29.76 -22.76 -24.64
N ARG A 179 -29.71 -21.64 -23.90
CA ARG A 179 -30.86 -20.78 -23.58
C ARG A 179 -31.06 -19.61 -24.55
N GLY A 180 -30.20 -19.53 -25.58
CA GLY A 180 -30.23 -18.42 -26.56
C GLY A 180 -29.93 -17.06 -25.94
N LEU A 181 -29.24 -17.03 -24.79
CA LEU A 181 -28.84 -15.80 -24.13
C LEU A 181 -27.57 -15.25 -24.78
N PRO A 182 -27.47 -13.92 -24.98
CA PRO A 182 -26.33 -13.33 -25.62
C PRO A 182 -25.08 -13.50 -24.76
N TYR A 183 -24.10 -14.22 -25.28
CA TYR A 183 -22.79 -14.32 -24.66
C TYR A 183 -21.74 -13.92 -25.71
N ARG A 184 -21.05 -12.80 -25.45
CA ARG A 184 -19.86 -12.45 -26.21
C ARG A 184 -18.67 -13.20 -25.61
N ALA A 185 -18.31 -14.33 -26.22
CA ALA A 185 -17.06 -15.00 -25.90
C ALA A 185 -15.94 -13.98 -26.01
N SER A 186 -15.41 -13.51 -24.87
CA SER A 186 -14.13 -12.81 -24.90
C SER A 186 -13.09 -13.80 -25.39
N LYS A 187 -12.21 -13.39 -26.31
CA LYS A 187 -11.02 -14.19 -26.65
C LYS A 187 -10.41 -14.68 -25.35
N GLU A 188 -10.07 -15.95 -25.29
CA GLU A 188 -9.46 -16.55 -24.09
C GLU A 188 -8.20 -15.76 -23.74
N LYS A 189 -8.33 -14.83 -22.79
CA LYS A 189 -7.21 -14.04 -22.32
C LYS A 189 -6.29 -14.93 -21.49
N ALA A 190 -4.99 -14.73 -21.62
CA ALA A 190 -3.97 -15.49 -20.89
C ALA A 190 -4.03 -15.25 -19.34
N TYR A 191 -4.75 -14.25 -18.90
CA TYR A 191 -4.95 -13.82 -17.52
C TYR A 191 -6.30 -13.13 -17.35
N SER A 192 -6.72 -12.89 -16.10
CA SER A 192 -7.89 -12.07 -15.74
C SER A 192 -7.44 -10.65 -15.41
N THR A 193 -8.30 -9.67 -15.68
CA THR A 193 -8.07 -8.25 -15.38
C THR A 193 -9.22 -7.71 -14.55
N ASP A 194 -8.91 -6.87 -13.56
CA ASP A 194 -9.86 -6.12 -12.74
C ASP A 194 -9.30 -4.71 -12.53
N ALA A 195 -10.02 -3.68 -12.97
CA ALA A 195 -9.54 -2.31 -12.95
C ALA A 195 -10.49 -1.34 -12.28
N ASN A 196 -9.94 -0.25 -11.79
CA ASN A 196 -10.66 0.93 -11.32
C ASN A 196 -9.84 2.18 -11.62
N ILE A 197 -10.33 3.35 -11.25
CA ILE A 197 -9.66 4.63 -11.52
C ILE A 197 -8.24 4.74 -10.95
N TRP A 198 -7.90 3.98 -9.91
CA TRP A 198 -6.58 4.01 -9.27
C TRP A 198 -5.60 2.98 -9.80
N GLY A 199 -6.09 1.92 -10.42
CA GLY A 199 -5.19 0.89 -10.91
C GLY A 199 -5.89 -0.32 -11.50
N ALA A 200 -5.08 -1.21 -12.07
CA ALA A 200 -5.50 -2.48 -12.61
C ALA A 200 -4.72 -3.64 -11.98
N THR A 201 -5.39 -4.76 -11.82
CA THR A 201 -4.82 -6.04 -11.39
C THR A 201 -4.94 -7.05 -12.51
N HIS A 202 -3.83 -7.70 -12.86
CA HIS A 202 -3.77 -8.81 -13.79
C HIS A 202 -3.33 -10.05 -13.03
N GLU A 203 -4.15 -11.10 -13.01
CA GLU A 203 -3.88 -12.31 -12.23
C GLU A 203 -4.44 -13.56 -12.89
N ALA A 204 -4.19 -14.70 -12.28
CA ALA A 204 -4.68 -16.03 -12.64
C ALA A 204 -4.11 -16.61 -13.93
N LYS A 205 -4.46 -17.86 -14.23
CA LYS A 205 -4.08 -18.62 -15.43
C LYS A 205 -2.56 -18.67 -15.63
N LYS A 206 -2.04 -18.12 -16.74
CA LYS A 206 -0.59 -18.14 -17.04
C LYS A 206 0.23 -17.34 -16.03
N LEU A 207 -0.34 -16.30 -15.41
CA LEU A 207 0.36 -15.51 -14.40
C LEU A 207 0.54 -16.24 -13.06
N GLU A 208 -0.14 -17.36 -12.82
CA GLU A 208 0.11 -18.20 -11.64
C GLU A 208 1.46 -18.93 -11.70
N HIS A 209 2.08 -19.02 -12.89
CA HIS A 209 3.38 -19.64 -13.11
C HIS A 209 4.50 -18.61 -12.95
N LEU A 210 5.46 -18.91 -12.07
CA LEU A 210 6.56 -17.97 -11.77
C LEU A 210 7.65 -17.92 -12.84
N ASP A 211 7.64 -18.85 -13.79
CA ASP A 211 8.51 -18.89 -14.97
C ASP A 211 7.97 -18.07 -16.14
N VAL A 212 6.83 -17.42 -15.97
CA VAL A 212 6.23 -16.50 -16.95
C VAL A 212 6.50 -15.06 -16.51
N GLY A 213 7.17 -14.27 -17.37
CA GLY A 213 7.45 -12.86 -17.10
C GLY A 213 6.20 -11.98 -17.16
N MET A 214 6.29 -10.79 -16.59
CA MET A 214 5.19 -9.81 -16.63
C MET A 214 4.90 -9.28 -18.05
N GLU A 215 5.82 -9.49 -18.97
CA GLU A 215 5.74 -9.01 -20.36
C GLU A 215 4.58 -9.61 -21.17
N ILE A 216 3.94 -10.68 -20.68
CA ILE A 216 2.71 -11.21 -21.28
C ILE A 216 1.49 -10.33 -21.06
N VAL A 217 1.59 -9.39 -20.09
CA VAL A 217 0.51 -8.46 -19.78
C VAL A 217 0.50 -7.33 -20.82
N GLU A 218 -0.68 -7.08 -21.38
CA GLU A 218 -0.93 -5.88 -22.15
C GLU A 218 -1.44 -4.80 -21.20
N PRO A 219 -0.66 -3.75 -20.92
CA PRO A 219 -1.08 -2.68 -20.01
C PRO A 219 -2.35 -2.00 -20.51
N ILE A 220 -3.28 -1.69 -19.60
CA ILE A 220 -4.52 -0.99 -19.94
C ILE A 220 -4.55 0.45 -19.41
N MET A 221 -3.65 0.79 -18.50
CA MET A 221 -3.50 2.14 -17.95
C MET A 221 -2.20 2.81 -18.40
N GLY A 222 -1.32 2.09 -19.08
CA GLY A 222 -0.01 2.58 -19.47
C GLY A 222 0.51 1.94 -20.74
N VAL A 223 1.84 1.92 -20.86
CA VAL A 223 2.57 1.41 -22.03
C VAL A 223 3.50 0.27 -21.61
N ARG A 224 3.86 -0.57 -22.57
CA ARG A 224 4.86 -1.63 -22.37
C ARG A 224 6.26 -1.02 -22.27
N PHE A 225 6.59 -0.50 -21.10
CA PHE A 225 7.87 0.19 -20.88
C PHE A 225 9.10 -0.72 -21.09
N TRP A 226 8.94 -2.03 -21.02
CA TRP A 226 10.00 -3.02 -21.30
C TRP A 226 10.25 -3.25 -22.80
N ASP A 227 9.33 -2.82 -23.66
CA ASP A 227 9.44 -2.97 -25.11
C ASP A 227 10.28 -1.82 -25.69
N PRO A 228 11.46 -2.08 -26.26
CA PRO A 228 12.32 -1.03 -26.79
C PRO A 228 11.71 -0.28 -27.98
N GLU A 229 10.72 -0.86 -28.67
CA GLU A 229 10.04 -0.23 -29.80
C GLU A 229 9.03 0.84 -29.36
N VAL A 230 8.66 0.87 -28.07
CA VAL A 230 7.77 1.89 -27.54
C VAL A 230 8.58 3.16 -27.26
N GLU A 231 8.25 4.24 -27.96
CA GLU A 231 8.86 5.55 -27.74
C GLU A 231 8.29 6.21 -26.47
N ILE A 232 9.16 6.64 -25.56
CA ILE A 232 8.81 7.34 -24.33
C ILE A 232 9.68 8.58 -24.23
N GLU A 233 9.07 9.74 -24.37
CA GLU A 233 9.74 11.02 -24.24
C GLU A 233 9.98 11.38 -22.78
N THR A 234 11.13 12.01 -22.51
CA THR A 234 11.42 12.55 -21.17
C THR A 234 10.61 13.83 -20.93
N GLU A 235 9.94 13.94 -19.79
CA GLU A 235 9.25 15.17 -19.40
C GLU A 235 9.45 15.51 -17.93
N ASP A 236 9.33 16.80 -17.61
CA ASP A 236 9.31 17.29 -16.25
C ASP A 236 7.84 17.53 -15.85
N VAL A 237 7.45 17.03 -14.68
CA VAL A 237 6.10 17.15 -14.14
C VAL A 237 6.18 17.70 -12.73
N THR A 238 5.45 18.78 -12.46
CA THR A 238 5.36 19.39 -11.14
C THR A 238 4.02 19.05 -10.49
N ILE A 239 4.07 18.49 -9.29
CA ILE A 239 2.88 18.15 -8.50
C ILE A 239 2.84 19.06 -7.28
N SER A 240 1.72 19.78 -7.11
CA SER A 240 1.49 20.64 -5.96
C SER A 240 0.60 19.95 -4.94
N PHE A 241 1.01 19.99 -3.67
CA PHE A 241 0.26 19.43 -2.54
C PHE A 241 -0.12 20.54 -1.55
N ARG A 242 -1.30 20.39 -0.94
CA ARG A 242 -1.77 21.23 0.16
C ARG A 242 -2.45 20.35 1.22
N ASP A 243 -2.00 20.47 2.47
CA ASP A 243 -2.57 19.73 3.60
C ASP A 243 -2.68 18.21 3.34
N GLY A 244 -1.65 17.66 2.68
CA GLY A 244 -1.58 16.24 2.36
C GLY A 244 -2.32 15.79 1.09
N ARG A 245 -2.95 16.71 0.36
CA ARG A 245 -3.71 16.40 -0.87
C ARG A 245 -3.02 16.97 -2.10
N PRO A 246 -2.92 16.21 -3.19
CA PRO A 246 -2.54 16.80 -4.47
C PRO A 246 -3.63 17.77 -4.91
N VAL A 247 -3.24 18.97 -5.33
CA VAL A 247 -4.17 20.05 -5.70
C VAL A 247 -3.94 20.57 -7.11
N ALA A 248 -2.77 20.33 -7.71
CA ALA A 248 -2.51 20.69 -9.09
C ALA A 248 -1.39 19.81 -9.69
N ILE A 249 -1.38 19.71 -11.01
CA ILE A 249 -0.29 19.14 -11.81
C ILE A 249 0.06 20.16 -12.89
N ASP A 250 1.34 20.54 -12.97
CA ASP A 250 1.87 21.56 -13.89
C ASP A 250 1.09 22.90 -13.83
N GLY A 251 0.57 23.23 -12.64
CA GLY A 251 -0.19 24.45 -12.36
C GLY A 251 -1.68 24.38 -12.73
N ASP A 252 -2.17 23.27 -13.32
CA ASP A 252 -3.60 23.03 -13.54
C ASP A 252 -4.23 22.43 -12.28
N ASP A 253 -5.22 23.09 -11.72
CA ASP A 253 -5.98 22.65 -10.54
C ASP A 253 -7.27 21.88 -10.90
N PHE A 254 -7.51 21.65 -12.17
CA PHE A 254 -8.67 20.92 -12.71
C PHE A 254 -10.02 21.47 -12.22
N GLY A 255 -10.08 22.76 -11.86
CA GLY A 255 -11.27 23.36 -11.28
C GLY A 255 -11.66 22.77 -9.91
N GLY A 256 -10.72 22.11 -9.21
CA GLY A 256 -10.95 21.41 -7.95
C GLY A 256 -11.57 20.01 -8.12
N ASP A 257 -11.71 19.49 -9.34
CA ASP A 257 -12.19 18.14 -9.61
C ASP A 257 -11.08 17.10 -9.35
N ALA A 258 -11.16 16.42 -8.22
CA ALA A 258 -10.19 15.38 -7.84
C ALA A 258 -10.20 14.16 -8.78
N VAL A 259 -11.35 13.84 -9.40
CA VAL A 259 -11.45 12.76 -10.40
C VAL A 259 -10.63 13.12 -11.63
N ALA A 260 -10.79 14.36 -12.12
CA ALA A 260 -10.03 14.86 -13.27
C ALA A 260 -8.53 14.90 -12.99
N LEU A 261 -8.11 15.35 -11.79
CA LEU A 261 -6.70 15.35 -11.37
C LEU A 261 -6.11 13.92 -11.39
N VAL A 262 -6.81 12.94 -10.83
CA VAL A 262 -6.36 11.54 -10.80
C VAL A 262 -6.28 10.95 -12.21
N MET A 263 -7.24 11.26 -13.07
CA MET A 263 -7.19 10.83 -14.48
C MET A 263 -5.99 11.45 -15.22
N ALA A 264 -5.67 12.71 -14.97
CA ALA A 264 -4.48 13.36 -15.50
C ALA A 264 -3.19 12.70 -14.99
N ALA A 265 -3.12 12.42 -13.68
CA ALA A 265 -2.00 11.69 -13.09
C ALA A 265 -1.83 10.29 -13.71
N ASN A 266 -2.94 9.57 -13.95
CA ASN A 266 -2.91 8.28 -14.65
C ASN A 266 -2.39 8.41 -16.09
N ALA A 267 -2.83 9.42 -16.83
CA ALA A 267 -2.38 9.64 -18.20
C ALA A 267 -0.88 9.97 -18.26
N ILE A 268 -0.38 10.76 -17.30
CA ILE A 268 1.05 11.10 -17.20
C ILE A 268 1.86 9.86 -16.82
N GLY A 269 1.57 9.24 -15.68
CA GLY A 269 2.31 8.05 -15.26
C GLY A 269 2.23 6.90 -16.26
N GLY A 270 1.04 6.72 -16.90
CA GLY A 270 0.79 5.66 -17.87
C GLY A 270 1.66 5.77 -19.13
N ARG A 271 1.81 6.97 -19.72
CA ARG A 271 2.65 7.14 -20.93
C ARG A 271 4.14 6.88 -20.68
N HIS A 272 4.56 6.86 -19.41
CA HIS A 272 5.91 6.46 -19.00
C HIS A 272 5.99 4.98 -18.59
N GLY A 273 4.86 4.29 -18.41
CA GLY A 273 4.81 2.94 -17.87
C GLY A 273 5.18 2.88 -16.39
N LEU A 274 4.98 3.99 -15.65
CA LEU A 274 5.22 4.09 -14.22
C LEU A 274 4.18 3.28 -13.44
N GLY A 275 4.55 2.78 -12.26
CA GLY A 275 3.64 2.14 -11.32
C GLY A 275 3.22 0.72 -11.67
N MET A 276 4.03 0.00 -12.46
CA MET A 276 3.85 -1.43 -12.68
C MET A 276 4.64 -2.26 -11.68
N ALA A 277 3.99 -3.23 -11.04
CA ALA A 277 4.60 -4.12 -10.06
C ALA A 277 4.22 -5.58 -10.31
N ASP A 278 5.19 -6.49 -10.11
CA ASP A 278 5.02 -7.95 -10.10
C ASP A 278 5.20 -8.42 -8.66
N GLU A 279 4.11 -8.80 -8.00
CA GLU A 279 4.13 -9.05 -6.57
C GLU A 279 3.60 -10.44 -6.22
N ILE A 280 4.26 -11.06 -5.24
CA ILE A 280 3.77 -12.28 -4.58
C ILE A 280 3.17 -11.88 -3.24
N GLU A 281 1.87 -12.11 -3.09
CA GLU A 281 1.11 -11.72 -1.91
C GLU A 281 0.56 -12.92 -1.13
N ASN A 282 0.24 -12.70 0.15
CA ASN A 282 -0.56 -13.64 0.93
C ASN A 282 -2.03 -13.25 0.84
N ARG A 283 -2.86 -14.12 0.30
CA ARG A 283 -4.33 -13.98 0.34
C ARG A 283 -4.83 -13.98 1.78
N ILE A 284 -6.06 -13.54 1.98
CA ILE A 284 -6.72 -13.54 3.30
C ILE A 284 -6.78 -14.97 3.87
N ILE A 285 -6.91 -15.98 3.02
CA ILE A 285 -6.90 -17.42 3.38
C ILE A 285 -5.49 -18.00 3.56
N GLU A 286 -4.46 -17.18 3.73
CA GLU A 286 -3.05 -17.55 3.93
C GLU A 286 -2.35 -18.24 2.73
N ALA A 287 -3.03 -18.42 1.61
CA ALA A 287 -2.40 -18.94 0.39
C ALA A 287 -1.59 -17.86 -0.33
N LYS A 288 -0.48 -18.24 -0.96
CA LYS A 288 0.29 -17.37 -1.84
C LYS A 288 -0.41 -17.22 -3.20
N SER A 289 -0.36 -16.00 -3.75
CA SER A 289 -0.75 -15.71 -5.13
C SER A 289 0.21 -14.68 -5.73
N ARG A 290 0.21 -14.59 -7.05
CA ARG A 290 0.96 -13.60 -7.81
C ARG A 290 -0.01 -12.73 -8.60
N GLY A 291 0.27 -11.43 -8.64
CA GLY A 291 -0.42 -10.47 -9.49
C GLY A 291 0.54 -9.49 -10.14
N ILE A 292 0.17 -9.03 -11.32
CA ILE A 292 0.80 -7.89 -11.99
C ILE A 292 -0.16 -6.72 -11.83
N TYR A 293 0.37 -5.59 -11.38
CA TYR A 293 -0.43 -4.43 -11.00
C TYR A 293 -0.01 -3.21 -11.80
N GLU A 294 -0.99 -2.40 -12.20
CA GLU A 294 -0.79 -1.07 -12.77
C GLU A 294 -1.42 -0.04 -11.83
N ALA A 295 -0.70 1.01 -11.49
CA ALA A 295 -1.22 2.14 -10.72
C ALA A 295 -0.45 3.42 -11.04
N PRO A 296 -0.48 3.89 -12.31
CA PRO A 296 0.43 4.94 -12.78
C PRO A 296 0.23 6.28 -12.07
N GLY A 297 -1.01 6.74 -11.88
CA GLY A 297 -1.29 7.99 -11.20
C GLY A 297 -0.99 7.92 -9.71
N MET A 298 -1.33 6.79 -9.05
CA MET A 298 -1.00 6.61 -7.64
C MET A 298 0.52 6.61 -7.41
N ALA A 299 1.29 5.95 -8.30
CA ALA A 299 2.75 5.96 -8.24
C ALA A 299 3.33 7.36 -8.41
N LEU A 300 2.86 8.11 -9.41
CA LEU A 300 3.28 9.48 -9.67
C LEU A 300 3.05 10.38 -8.44
N LEU A 301 1.83 10.35 -7.91
CA LEU A 301 1.46 11.15 -6.74
C LEU A 301 2.22 10.71 -5.48
N HIS A 302 2.44 9.39 -5.31
CA HIS A 302 3.14 8.84 -4.15
C HIS A 302 4.61 9.26 -4.09
N ILE A 303 5.32 9.29 -5.22
CA ILE A 303 6.71 9.75 -5.30
C ILE A 303 6.82 11.21 -4.80
N GLY A 304 5.97 12.09 -5.31
CA GLY A 304 5.94 13.49 -4.88
C GLY A 304 5.56 13.65 -3.41
N TYR A 305 4.57 12.90 -2.95
CA TYR A 305 4.10 12.93 -1.56
C TYR A 305 5.18 12.46 -0.57
N GLU A 306 5.81 11.31 -0.81
CA GLU A 306 6.90 10.80 0.05
C GLU A 306 8.09 11.75 0.09
N ARG A 307 8.40 12.44 -1.02
CA ARG A 307 9.46 13.46 -1.04
C ARG A 307 9.17 14.59 -0.05
N LEU A 308 7.92 15.08 -0.02
CA LEU A 308 7.51 16.13 0.91
C LEU A 308 7.48 15.63 2.36
N VAL A 309 6.97 14.44 2.63
CA VAL A 309 7.00 13.82 3.97
C VAL A 309 8.43 13.82 4.52
N ASN A 310 9.41 13.40 3.70
CA ASN A 310 10.82 13.38 4.09
C ASN A 310 11.44 14.77 4.26
N ALA A 311 10.98 15.79 3.53
CA ALA A 311 11.49 17.15 3.66
C ALA A 311 10.93 17.87 4.90
N ILE A 312 9.74 17.49 5.35
CA ILE A 312 8.97 18.19 6.39
C ILE A 312 9.17 17.55 7.77
N HIS A 313 9.10 16.22 7.87
CA HIS A 313 9.08 15.52 9.14
C HIS A 313 10.47 15.04 9.59
N ASN A 314 10.62 14.83 10.90
CA ASN A 314 11.81 14.19 11.46
C ASN A 314 11.75 12.66 11.33
N GLU A 315 12.88 11.99 11.56
CA GLU A 315 13.03 10.55 11.39
C GLU A 315 12.02 9.74 12.20
N ASP A 316 11.73 10.13 13.46
CA ASP A 316 10.81 9.40 14.32
C ASP A 316 9.37 9.42 13.77
N VAL A 317 8.93 10.57 13.26
CA VAL A 317 7.61 10.70 12.61
C VAL A 317 7.57 9.91 11.31
N ILE A 318 8.62 9.95 10.48
CA ILE A 318 8.73 9.21 9.23
C ILE A 318 8.65 7.69 9.51
N ALA A 319 9.39 7.20 10.50
CA ALA A 319 9.38 5.79 10.89
C ALA A 319 7.99 5.35 11.39
N ALA A 320 7.33 6.18 12.19
CA ALA A 320 5.97 5.94 12.65
C ALA A 320 4.96 5.94 11.49
N TYR A 321 5.08 6.87 10.55
CA TYR A 321 4.28 6.95 9.32
C TYR A 321 4.38 5.66 8.50
N HIS A 322 5.58 5.20 8.18
CA HIS A 322 5.76 3.97 7.41
C HIS A 322 5.24 2.74 8.14
N THR A 323 5.45 2.65 9.46
CA THR A 323 4.97 1.51 10.26
C THR A 323 3.45 1.45 10.29
N GLN A 324 2.80 2.58 10.57
CA GLN A 324 1.34 2.67 10.65
C GLN A 324 0.70 2.56 9.26
N GLY A 325 1.30 3.18 8.24
CA GLY A 325 0.84 3.08 6.86
C GLY A 325 0.85 1.64 6.36
N ARG A 326 1.93 0.89 6.63
CA ARG A 326 2.00 -0.54 6.30
C ARG A 326 0.91 -1.36 7.01
N ALA A 327 0.69 -1.11 8.31
CA ALA A 327 -0.37 -1.77 9.07
C ALA A 327 -1.76 -1.44 8.50
N LEU A 328 -2.01 -0.18 8.16
CA LEU A 328 -3.24 0.27 7.53
C LEU A 328 -3.46 -0.37 6.15
N GLY A 329 -2.40 -0.47 5.33
CA GLY A 329 -2.44 -1.14 4.03
C GLY A 329 -2.83 -2.62 4.15
N ARG A 330 -2.35 -3.32 5.19
CA ARG A 330 -2.75 -4.70 5.46
C ARG A 330 -4.21 -4.79 5.89
N LEU A 331 -4.69 -3.89 6.75
CA LEU A 331 -6.10 -3.82 7.13
C LEU A 331 -7.00 -3.58 5.91
N MET A 332 -6.61 -2.66 5.02
CA MET A 332 -7.33 -2.41 3.76
C MET A 332 -7.37 -3.67 2.90
N TYR A 333 -6.25 -4.36 2.72
CA TYR A 333 -6.14 -5.60 1.97
C TYR A 333 -7.11 -6.67 2.49
N GLU A 334 -7.27 -6.79 3.80
CA GLU A 334 -8.15 -7.73 4.49
C GLU A 334 -9.63 -7.33 4.48
N GLY A 335 -10.02 -6.23 3.85
CA GLY A 335 -11.40 -5.73 3.88
C GLY A 335 -11.77 -5.03 5.18
N ARG A 336 -10.81 -4.49 5.91
CA ARG A 336 -10.94 -3.89 7.24
C ARG A 336 -10.71 -2.37 7.25
N TRP A 337 -10.86 -1.72 6.11
CA TRP A 337 -10.64 -0.28 5.92
C TRP A 337 -11.51 0.60 6.82
N LEU A 338 -12.69 0.11 7.21
CA LEU A 338 -13.66 0.81 8.08
C LEU A 338 -13.66 0.28 9.51
N ASP A 339 -12.71 -0.57 9.89
CA ASP A 339 -12.58 -1.04 11.27
C ASP A 339 -12.09 0.09 12.20
N PRO A 340 -12.42 0.04 13.50
CA PRO A 340 -11.96 1.04 14.46
C PRO A 340 -10.45 1.23 14.47
N GLN A 341 -9.67 0.15 14.32
CA GLN A 341 -8.21 0.23 14.23
C GLN A 341 -7.75 1.00 12.99
N ALA A 342 -8.36 0.74 11.83
CA ALA A 342 -8.04 1.45 10.59
C ALA A 342 -8.41 2.93 10.70
N LEU A 343 -9.59 3.24 11.23
CA LEU A 343 -10.04 4.62 11.44
C LEU A 343 -9.13 5.39 12.40
N MET A 344 -8.67 4.74 13.49
CA MET A 344 -7.71 5.34 14.43
C MET A 344 -6.38 5.68 13.74
N ILE A 345 -5.83 4.77 12.92
CA ILE A 345 -4.59 5.01 12.18
C ILE A 345 -4.79 6.12 11.15
N ARG A 346 -5.86 6.07 10.37
CA ARG A 346 -6.22 7.09 9.37
C ARG A 346 -6.28 8.49 10.00
N GLU A 347 -7.03 8.63 11.10
CA GLU A 347 -7.17 9.89 11.82
C GLU A 347 -5.81 10.40 12.32
N SER A 348 -5.00 9.52 12.90
CA SER A 348 -3.67 9.86 13.39
C SER A 348 -2.76 10.37 12.28
N LEU A 349 -2.65 9.63 11.16
CA LEU A 349 -1.76 10.00 10.06
C LEU A 349 -2.24 11.22 9.30
N GLN A 350 -3.55 11.35 9.04
CA GLN A 350 -4.09 12.55 8.39
C GLN A 350 -3.87 13.81 9.24
N ARG A 351 -4.13 13.72 10.54
CA ARG A 351 -4.02 14.85 11.46
C ARG A 351 -2.58 15.28 11.72
N TRP A 352 -1.67 14.32 11.95
CA TRP A 352 -0.34 14.63 12.50
C TRP A 352 0.79 14.55 11.47
N VAL A 353 0.53 13.91 10.31
CA VAL A 353 1.52 13.83 9.23
C VAL A 353 1.04 14.61 8.01
N ALA A 354 -0.08 14.21 7.43
CA ALA A 354 -0.55 14.75 6.16
C ALA A 354 -0.88 16.25 6.23
N SER A 355 -1.48 16.75 7.31
CA SER A 355 -1.84 18.16 7.46
C SER A 355 -0.66 19.13 7.33
N ALA A 356 0.57 18.65 7.55
CA ALA A 356 1.76 19.46 7.36
C ALA A 356 2.33 19.38 5.93
N VAL A 357 1.88 18.41 5.12
CA VAL A 357 2.45 18.16 3.79
C VAL A 357 1.87 19.15 2.78
N THR A 358 2.59 20.27 2.64
CA THR A 358 2.29 21.32 1.67
C THR A 358 3.57 21.70 0.94
N GLY A 359 3.52 21.75 -0.39
CA GLY A 359 4.68 22.07 -1.23
C GLY A 359 4.54 21.53 -2.64
N GLU A 360 5.60 21.66 -3.38
CA GLU A 360 5.69 21.25 -4.79
C GLU A 360 6.88 20.36 -5.02
N VAL A 361 6.70 19.36 -5.87
CA VAL A 361 7.77 18.45 -6.29
C VAL A 361 7.77 18.37 -7.80
N THR A 362 8.91 18.68 -8.42
CA THR A 362 9.13 18.48 -9.86
C THR A 362 9.89 17.19 -10.07
N LEU A 363 9.32 16.29 -10.84
CA LEU A 363 9.89 15.01 -11.25
C LEU A 363 10.26 15.07 -12.72
N ARG A 364 11.42 14.54 -13.08
CA ARG A 364 11.76 14.21 -14.45
C ARG A 364 11.50 12.75 -14.70
N LEU A 365 10.49 12.46 -15.49
CA LEU A 365 10.04 11.12 -15.83
C LEU A 365 10.72 10.63 -17.10
N ARG A 366 11.07 9.36 -17.13
CA ARG A 366 11.65 8.65 -18.28
C ARG A 366 10.86 7.37 -18.51
N ARG A 367 11.52 6.25 -18.65
CA ARG A 367 10.89 4.96 -18.96
C ARG A 367 10.68 4.12 -17.69
N GLY A 368 9.44 3.70 -17.42
CA GLY A 368 9.12 2.88 -16.25
C GLY A 368 9.40 3.61 -14.95
N GLU A 369 10.14 2.98 -14.05
CA GLU A 369 10.52 3.55 -12.75
C GLU A 369 11.78 4.45 -12.82
N ASP A 370 12.28 4.78 -14.00
CA ASP A 370 13.42 5.71 -14.14
C ASP A 370 12.91 7.15 -14.05
N TYR A 371 13.04 7.72 -12.88
CA TYR A 371 12.75 9.12 -12.61
C TYR A 371 13.83 9.79 -11.76
N THR A 372 13.87 11.12 -11.78
CA THR A 372 14.69 11.92 -10.87
C THR A 372 13.88 13.08 -10.29
N ILE A 373 14.18 13.44 -9.05
CA ILE A 373 13.61 14.65 -8.43
C ILE A 373 14.42 15.83 -8.91
N VAL A 374 13.80 16.76 -9.63
CA VAL A 374 14.43 17.97 -10.19
C VAL A 374 14.38 19.11 -9.17
N ALA A 375 13.23 19.31 -8.54
CA ALA A 375 13.03 20.37 -7.54
C ALA A 375 12.08 19.89 -6.43
N THR A 376 12.22 20.52 -5.27
CA THR A 376 11.32 20.36 -4.14
C THR A 376 11.22 21.70 -3.45
N ASP A 377 10.01 22.25 -3.29
CA ASP A 377 9.77 23.52 -2.62
C ASP A 377 8.56 23.41 -1.67
N GLY A 378 8.59 24.19 -0.58
CA GLY A 378 7.50 24.21 0.38
C GLY A 378 7.79 25.09 1.60
N PRO A 379 6.73 25.55 2.29
CA PRO A 379 6.83 26.57 3.33
C PRO A 379 7.35 26.04 4.69
N ALA A 380 7.30 24.70 4.91
CA ALA A 380 7.46 24.11 6.25
C ALA A 380 8.54 23.03 6.32
N PHE A 381 9.61 23.14 5.56
CA PHE A 381 10.68 22.15 5.56
C PHE A 381 11.47 22.13 6.87
N SER A 382 11.70 20.92 7.41
CA SER A 382 12.69 20.67 8.45
C SER A 382 14.12 20.67 7.89
N TYR A 383 14.25 20.48 6.56
CA TYR A 383 15.52 20.55 5.84
C TYR A 383 15.97 22.00 5.72
N HIS A 384 17.14 22.29 6.32
CA HIS A 384 17.76 23.62 6.27
C HIS A 384 19.23 23.44 5.86
N PRO A 385 19.62 23.78 4.64
CA PRO A 385 21.01 23.64 4.17
C PRO A 385 22.03 24.29 5.10
N ASP A 386 21.71 25.46 5.64
CA ASP A 386 22.60 26.24 6.49
C ASP A 386 22.97 25.54 7.80
N LYS A 387 22.15 24.63 8.31
CA LYS A 387 22.41 23.88 9.56
C LYS A 387 23.56 22.88 9.42
N LEU A 388 23.81 22.38 8.20
CA LEU A 388 24.81 21.33 7.91
C LEU A 388 25.87 21.76 6.90
N SER A 389 25.87 23.05 6.47
CA SER A 389 26.88 23.55 5.56
C SER A 389 28.28 23.36 6.14
N MET A 390 29.18 22.78 5.36
CA MET A 390 30.61 22.69 5.68
C MET A 390 31.32 24.04 5.50
N GLU A 391 30.64 24.99 4.88
CA GLU A 391 31.15 26.36 4.78
C GLU A 391 31.11 27.06 6.14
N ARG A 392 31.96 28.06 6.32
CA ARG A 392 32.02 28.84 7.55
C ARG A 392 30.77 29.69 7.76
N VAL A 393 29.88 29.24 8.63
CA VAL A 393 28.64 29.95 9.00
C VAL A 393 28.91 30.80 10.25
N THR A 394 28.57 32.08 10.20
CA THR A 394 28.83 33.04 11.29
C THR A 394 28.03 32.80 12.55
N ASN A 395 26.85 32.12 12.45
CA ASN A 395 25.95 31.85 13.55
C ASN A 395 25.47 30.35 13.51
N ALA A 396 26.45 29.43 13.57
CA ALA A 396 26.12 28.02 13.65
C ALA A 396 25.34 27.69 14.93
N ALA A 397 24.31 26.84 14.85
CA ALA A 397 23.51 26.42 15.99
C ALA A 397 24.29 25.61 17.04
N PHE A 398 25.43 25.02 16.65
CA PHE A 398 26.35 24.27 17.51
C PHE A 398 27.76 24.33 16.96
N GLY A 399 28.73 24.05 17.80
CA GLY A 399 30.18 24.09 17.46
C GLY A 399 30.90 22.76 17.75
N PRO A 400 32.21 22.71 17.51
CA PRO A 400 33.02 21.53 17.76
C PRO A 400 32.94 21.04 19.21
N THR A 401 32.89 21.94 20.18
CA THR A 401 32.82 21.61 21.62
C THR A 401 31.52 20.87 21.95
N ASP A 402 30.39 21.33 21.40
CA ASP A 402 29.09 20.70 21.60
C ASP A 402 29.09 19.28 21.03
N ARG A 403 29.70 19.11 19.85
CA ARG A 403 29.80 17.81 19.21
C ARG A 403 30.72 16.86 19.99
N ILE A 404 31.82 17.34 20.54
CA ILE A 404 32.73 16.56 21.40
C ILE A 404 31.95 16.06 22.63
N GLY A 405 31.19 16.94 23.30
CA GLY A 405 30.36 16.57 24.43
C GLY A 405 29.36 15.46 24.09
N GLN A 406 28.65 15.59 22.97
CA GLN A 406 27.72 14.57 22.49
C GLN A 406 28.40 13.22 22.21
N LEU A 407 29.56 13.23 21.55
CA LEU A 407 30.37 12.02 21.29
C LEU A 407 30.88 11.38 22.59
N THR A 408 31.25 12.17 23.59
CA THR A 408 31.62 11.68 24.90
C THR A 408 30.49 10.93 25.58
N MET A 409 29.26 11.46 25.53
CA MET A 409 28.10 10.79 26.09
C MET A 409 27.79 9.46 25.35
N ARG A 410 28.08 9.36 24.06
CA ARG A 410 27.94 8.10 23.30
C ARG A 410 28.81 6.96 23.82
N ASN A 411 29.87 7.26 24.58
CA ASN A 411 30.74 6.23 25.16
C ASN A 411 29.97 5.31 26.12
N LEU A 412 28.89 5.78 26.76
CA LEU A 412 28.04 4.94 27.61
C LEU A 412 27.37 3.85 26.81
N ASP A 413 26.68 4.23 25.73
CA ASP A 413 26.00 3.29 24.84
C ASP A 413 27.01 2.34 24.14
N ILE A 414 28.17 2.85 23.72
CA ILE A 414 29.24 2.05 23.12
C ILE A 414 29.79 1.03 24.13
N ALA A 415 29.98 1.42 25.40
CA ALA A 415 30.45 0.51 26.44
C ALA A 415 29.45 -0.63 26.70
N ASP A 416 28.16 -0.32 26.76
CA ASP A 416 27.10 -1.32 26.94
C ASP A 416 27.02 -2.27 25.72
N SER A 417 27.12 -1.73 24.51
CA SER A 417 27.13 -2.50 23.27
C SER A 417 28.35 -3.44 23.23
N ARG A 418 29.53 -2.94 23.61
CA ARG A 418 30.76 -3.73 23.67
C ARG A 418 30.64 -4.88 24.67
N ALA A 419 30.15 -4.62 25.87
CA ALA A 419 29.94 -5.65 26.89
C ALA A 419 29.00 -6.75 26.38
N ARG A 420 27.95 -6.36 25.63
CA ARG A 420 26.99 -7.31 25.04
C ARG A 420 27.67 -8.13 23.92
N LEU A 421 28.49 -7.52 23.07
CA LEU A 421 29.24 -8.23 22.04
C LEU A 421 30.20 -9.27 22.64
N GLU A 422 30.91 -8.93 23.71
CA GLU A 422 31.80 -9.87 24.43
C GLU A 422 31.01 -11.07 24.99
N GLN A 423 29.80 -10.82 25.51
CA GLN A 423 28.92 -11.88 25.98
C GLN A 423 28.49 -12.80 24.82
N TYR A 424 28.09 -12.27 23.66
CA TYR A 424 27.68 -13.07 22.49
C TYR A 424 28.84 -13.88 21.93
N VAL A 425 30.06 -13.35 21.94
CA VAL A 425 31.27 -14.10 21.59
C VAL A 425 31.48 -15.26 22.56
N SER A 426 31.37 -15.00 23.89
CA SER A 426 31.55 -16.04 24.90
C SER A 426 30.50 -17.16 24.80
N MET A 427 29.30 -16.85 24.34
CA MET A 427 28.22 -17.81 24.09
C MET A 427 28.34 -18.55 22.74
N GLY A 428 29.33 -18.23 21.93
CA GLY A 428 29.52 -18.81 20.59
C GLY A 428 28.45 -18.40 19.57
N LEU A 429 27.70 -17.32 19.81
CA LEU A 429 26.69 -16.80 18.90
C LEU A 429 27.27 -15.97 17.75
N LEU A 430 28.48 -15.44 17.94
CA LEU A 430 29.23 -14.72 16.90
C LEU A 430 30.37 -15.61 16.37
N GLY A 431 30.54 -15.60 15.04
CA GLY A 431 31.58 -16.38 14.38
C GLY A 431 33.01 -15.89 14.68
N VAL A 432 34.01 -16.72 14.37
CA VAL A 432 35.43 -16.50 14.68
C VAL A 432 35.99 -15.15 14.18
N GLY A 433 35.46 -14.60 13.07
CA GLY A 433 35.83 -13.29 12.57
C GLY A 433 35.45 -12.12 13.49
N ALA A 434 34.25 -12.20 14.12
CA ALA A 434 33.81 -11.22 15.09
C ALA A 434 34.50 -11.41 16.45
N ALA A 435 34.81 -12.67 16.84
CA ALA A 435 35.61 -13.01 18.01
C ALA A 435 37.05 -12.49 17.91
N ALA A 436 37.68 -12.57 16.74
CA ALA A 436 39.01 -12.03 16.49
C ALA A 436 39.06 -10.51 16.63
N SER A 437 38.02 -9.79 16.22
CA SER A 437 37.90 -8.35 16.41
C SER A 437 37.72 -7.95 17.87
N ALA A 438 37.08 -8.78 18.68
CA ALA A 438 36.88 -8.57 20.12
C ALA A 438 38.11 -9.03 20.95
N GLN A 439 38.85 -10.03 20.47
CA GLN A 439 40.04 -10.59 21.14
C GLN A 439 41.38 -10.04 20.60
N GLY A 440 41.35 -9.21 19.55
CA GLY A 440 42.52 -8.72 18.83
C GLY A 440 43.44 -7.78 19.62
N LEU A 441 43.41 -7.79 20.95
CA LEU A 441 44.27 -6.99 21.81
C LEU A 441 45.31 -7.81 22.62
N ASP A 442 45.27 -9.13 22.56
CA ASP A 442 46.31 -9.96 23.18
C ASP A 442 46.97 -10.85 22.13
N GLY A 443 48.03 -10.30 21.51
CA GLY A 443 48.87 -11.04 20.61
C GLY A 443 49.67 -12.13 21.33
N THR A 444 49.31 -13.40 21.13
CA THR A 444 50.28 -14.49 20.99
C THR A 444 49.60 -15.66 20.31
N GLY A 445 50.18 -16.07 19.18
CA GLY A 445 49.65 -17.14 18.36
C GLY A 445 49.82 -18.54 18.96
N ALA A 446 48.92 -19.42 18.62
CA ALA A 446 49.17 -20.86 18.47
C ALA A 446 48.21 -21.43 17.45
N ALA A 447 48.80 -21.98 16.40
CA ALA A 447 48.14 -22.78 15.37
C ALA A 447 47.74 -24.16 15.92
N GLY A 448 46.56 -24.65 15.57
CA GLY A 448 46.12 -26.03 15.79
C GLY A 448 44.87 -26.36 15.01
N ALA A 449 45.04 -27.15 13.96
CA ALA A 449 43.97 -27.69 13.13
C ALA A 449 43.13 -28.75 13.89
N ASP A 450 41.87 -28.80 13.60
CA ASP A 450 41.08 -29.92 13.13
C ASP A 450 39.58 -29.71 13.30
N GLY A 451 38.90 -29.83 12.33
CA GLY A 451 37.78 -30.23 11.62
C GLY A 451 36.53 -30.72 12.38
N ALA A 452 35.43 -30.27 12.00
CA ALA A 452 34.19 -30.98 11.66
C ALA A 452 33.00 -29.98 11.66
N GLY A 453 32.28 -30.01 10.55
CA GLY A 453 31.27 -29.04 10.21
C GLY A 453 30.01 -29.02 11.08
N ARG A 454 29.43 -27.82 11.16
CA ARG A 454 28.00 -27.58 11.32
C ARG A 454 27.63 -26.34 10.51
N ASN A 455 26.66 -26.53 9.60
CA ASN A 455 26.08 -25.46 8.78
C ASN A 455 25.43 -24.41 9.66
N GLY A 456 26.00 -23.22 9.69
CA GLY A 456 25.40 -22.02 10.28
C GLY A 456 25.28 -20.96 9.18
N LEU A 457 24.11 -20.38 9.06
CA LEU A 457 23.78 -19.26 8.15
C LEU A 457 24.78 -18.12 8.34
N GLY A 458 25.70 -17.97 7.38
CA GLY A 458 26.68 -16.90 7.37
C GLY A 458 26.05 -15.56 7.00
N LEU A 459 25.92 -14.70 7.99
CA LEU A 459 25.78 -13.26 7.73
C LEU A 459 27.18 -12.72 7.45
N ALA A 460 27.43 -12.29 6.21
CA ALA A 460 28.68 -11.61 5.84
C ALA A 460 28.76 -10.27 6.60
N SER A 461 29.62 -10.22 7.64
CA SER A 461 30.00 -8.96 8.26
C SER A 461 31.15 -8.33 7.49
N THR A 462 30.91 -7.22 6.83
CA THR A 462 31.98 -6.33 6.34
C THR A 462 32.72 -5.78 7.54
N SER A 463 34.00 -6.13 7.64
CA SER A 463 34.92 -5.62 8.67
C SER A 463 35.12 -4.13 8.49
N LEU A 464 34.62 -3.32 9.39
CA LEU A 464 34.93 -1.91 9.57
C LEU A 464 35.21 -1.65 11.06
N VAL A 465 36.30 -2.22 11.59
CA VAL A 465 36.90 -1.71 12.83
C VAL A 465 38.41 -1.77 12.63
N GLY A 466 38.95 -0.67 12.15
CA GLY A 466 40.38 -0.44 12.16
C GLY A 466 40.89 -0.27 13.61
N GLU A 467 42.11 -0.75 13.86
CA GLU A 467 42.82 -0.74 15.11
C GLU A 467 42.74 0.61 15.85
N LEU A 468 42.06 0.66 17.00
CA LEU A 468 42.24 1.72 17.97
C LEU A 468 43.10 1.19 19.11
N THR A 469 44.38 1.49 19.05
CA THR A 469 45.31 1.27 20.17
C THR A 469 45.01 2.21 21.33
N PRO A 470 44.88 1.72 22.57
CA PRO A 470 44.86 2.58 23.74
C PRO A 470 46.28 3.00 24.13
N GLY A 471 46.67 4.15 23.66
CA GLY A 471 47.94 4.76 24.04
C GLY A 471 47.80 6.25 24.25
N GLY A 472 47.77 6.67 25.50
CA GLY A 472 47.96 8.07 25.82
C GLY A 472 47.00 8.74 26.78
N ALA A 473 46.76 8.13 27.92
CA ALA A 473 46.18 8.84 29.06
C ALA A 473 47.21 8.86 30.19
N ASP A 474 48.29 9.60 29.99
CA ASP A 474 49.16 10.07 31.09
C ASP A 474 49.81 11.40 30.69
N ARG A 475 49.57 12.38 31.57
CA ARG A 475 50.13 13.74 31.63
C ARG A 475 49.24 14.86 31.11
N ILE A 476 48.28 15.28 31.92
CA ILE A 476 48.14 16.68 32.34
C ILE A 476 47.73 16.69 33.81
N ALA A 477 48.72 16.67 34.71
CA ALA A 477 48.60 17.10 36.08
C ALA A 477 49.16 18.53 36.14
N GLY A 478 48.30 19.50 36.28
CA GLY A 478 48.65 20.89 36.51
C GLY A 478 47.48 21.50 37.28
N GLY A 479 47.63 21.51 38.62
CA GLY A 479 46.63 21.91 39.53
C GLY A 479 46.26 23.38 39.52
N VAL A 480 45.01 23.67 39.80
CA VAL A 480 44.59 24.84 40.55
C VAL A 480 43.55 24.34 41.55
N GLY A 481 43.82 24.53 42.85
CA GLY A 481 42.96 24.12 43.95
C GLY A 481 41.68 24.97 44.05
N PRO A 482 40.69 24.47 44.80
CA PRO A 482 39.41 25.11 44.93
C PRO A 482 39.41 26.30 45.85
N THR A 483 38.76 27.39 45.48
CA THR A 483 38.28 28.41 46.42
C THR A 483 36.84 28.04 46.82
N GLU A 484 36.65 27.89 48.11
CA GLU A 484 35.38 27.83 48.79
C GLU A 484 34.59 29.11 48.48
N ASP A 485 33.28 28.95 48.16
CA ASP A 485 32.17 29.58 48.80
C ASP A 485 30.93 29.54 47.92
N GLU A 486 29.82 29.29 48.59
CA GLU A 486 28.41 29.47 48.23
C GLU A 486 27.63 28.22 47.76
N GLU A 487 27.14 27.51 48.79
CA GLU A 487 25.91 26.73 48.73
C GLU A 487 24.71 27.68 48.62
N GLU A 488 24.00 27.65 47.50
CA GLU A 488 22.58 28.04 47.48
C GLU A 488 21.73 26.85 47.03
N SER A 489 21.01 26.33 48.06
CA SER A 489 19.98 25.32 47.92
C SER A 489 18.78 25.85 47.13
N LEU A 490 18.50 25.35 45.97
CA LEU A 490 17.24 25.54 45.26
C LEU A 490 16.23 24.43 45.59
N ASP A 491 15.26 24.87 46.40
CA ASP A 491 14.10 24.09 46.85
C ASP A 491 13.10 23.88 45.68
N TRP A 492 12.86 22.62 45.32
CA TRP A 492 11.93 22.20 44.23
C TRP A 492 10.58 21.74 44.79
N ALA A 493 9.97 22.52 45.64
CA ALA A 493 8.62 22.24 46.11
C ALA A 493 7.78 23.54 46.11
N ALA A 494 7.19 23.89 44.98
CA ALA A 494 5.90 24.62 44.88
C ALA A 494 5.67 25.15 43.43
N MET A 495 4.97 24.38 42.61
CA MET A 495 4.11 24.90 41.57
C MET A 495 2.78 24.13 41.62
N GLU A 496 1.86 24.68 42.39
CA GLU A 496 0.46 24.30 42.33
C GLU A 496 -0.18 24.74 41.01
N PHE A 497 -0.94 23.82 40.43
CA PHE A 497 -1.83 24.09 39.31
C PHE A 497 -3.06 24.84 39.83
N GLY A 498 -3.25 26.10 39.41
CA GLY A 498 -4.49 26.85 39.56
C GLY A 498 -5.44 26.47 38.42
N THR A 499 -6.59 25.95 38.80
CA THR A 499 -7.80 25.84 37.94
C THR A 499 -8.47 27.21 37.88
N ASP A 500 -8.74 27.66 36.64
CA ASP A 500 -9.98 28.35 36.23
C ASP A 500 -10.16 28.18 34.74
#